data_e1cff0e518b94e9654fc5323e82e2afe
#
_entry.id   e1cff0e518b94e9654fc5323e82e2afe
#
_cell.length_a   1.000
_cell.length_b   1.000
_cell.length_c   1.000
_cell.angle_alpha   90.00
_cell.angle_beta   90.00
_cell.angle_gamma   90.00
#
_symmetry.space_group_name_H-M   'P 1'
#
loop_
_entity.id
_entity.type
_entity.pdbx_description
1 polymer ?
#
loop_
_entity_poly.entity_id
_entity_poly.type
_entity_poly.pdbx_seq_one_letter_code
_entity_poly.pdbx_strand_id
1 'polypeptide(L)'
;GDNVSLIKLDGTVKNFRVTKIFGYFGLKREEIEEAQAGDLIAVSGMEDINVGETVTPHDHRDPLPVLRIDEPTLEMTFKVNNSPFAGREGDYVTARQIQERLDQQLETDVSLKVTPTDQPDSWVVAGRGELHLSILIENMRREGFELQVSKPQVILREIDGVLSEPFERVQCEVPSENAGAVIESLGARKGEMLDMMTTDNGLTRLIFMVPARGMIGYTTEFMSMTRGYGIINHTFEEFRPRVKAQIGGRRNGALISMDQGQATSYAIINLEDRGVNFMEPGTEVYEGMIVGEHNRENDLTVNITKAKHQTNVRSATKDQTQTMNRPRILTLEEALQFINDDELVEVT
;
A
#
# COMPACT_ATOMS: atom_id res chain seq x y z
N GLY A 1 23.58 -27.69 21.66
CA GLY A 1 23.21 -29.03 22.13
C GLY A 1 22.30 -29.00 23.34
N ASP A 2 21.94 -27.81 23.88
CA ASP A 2 21.13 -27.64 25.09
C ASP A 2 19.68 -27.94 24.84
N ASN A 3 19.02 -28.49 25.87
CA ASN A 3 17.58 -28.69 25.88
C ASN A 3 16.92 -27.41 26.38
N VAL A 4 15.96 -26.91 25.63
CA VAL A 4 15.23 -25.66 25.93
C VAL A 4 13.72 -25.91 25.85
N SER A 5 12.97 -25.04 26.51
CA SER A 5 11.52 -25.02 26.43
C SER A 5 11.05 -23.78 25.67
N LEU A 6 10.25 -23.98 24.63
CA LEU A 6 9.53 -22.91 23.94
C LEU A 6 8.18 -22.72 24.64
N ILE A 7 7.93 -21.53 25.14
CA ILE A 7 6.66 -21.13 25.72
C ILE A 7 5.90 -20.31 24.66
N LYS A 8 4.80 -20.88 24.17
CA LYS A 8 3.92 -20.26 23.19
C LYS A 8 3.06 -19.15 23.81
N LEU A 9 2.51 -18.29 22.96
CA LEU A 9 1.62 -17.19 23.39
C LEU A 9 0.37 -17.69 24.13
N ASP A 10 -0.10 -18.89 23.83
CA ASP A 10 -1.23 -19.54 24.52
C ASP A 10 -0.84 -20.25 25.82
N GLY A 11 0.44 -20.17 26.23
CA GLY A 11 0.98 -20.84 27.41
C GLY A 11 1.39 -22.29 27.19
N THR A 12 1.21 -22.85 25.99
CA THR A 12 1.67 -24.20 25.67
C THR A 12 3.19 -24.27 25.70
N VAL A 13 3.75 -25.34 26.28
CA VAL A 13 5.20 -25.56 26.37
C VAL A 13 5.62 -26.70 25.47
N LYS A 14 6.57 -26.44 24.57
CA LYS A 14 7.22 -27.45 23.73
C LYS A 14 8.71 -27.53 24.06
N ASN A 15 9.26 -28.75 24.13
CA ASN A 15 10.67 -28.95 24.40
C ASN A 15 11.43 -29.18 23.10
N PHE A 16 12.57 -28.53 22.95
CA PHE A 16 13.45 -28.64 21.79
C PHE A 16 14.89 -28.83 22.21
N ARG A 17 15.69 -29.26 21.27
CA ARG A 17 17.14 -29.28 21.40
C ARG A 17 17.76 -28.31 20.42
N VAL A 18 18.52 -27.35 20.92
CA VAL A 18 19.26 -26.39 20.09
C VAL A 18 20.36 -27.15 19.32
N THR A 19 20.35 -27.03 18.02
CA THR A 19 21.35 -27.71 17.17
C THR A 19 22.52 -26.80 16.85
N LYS A 20 22.24 -25.53 16.48
CA LYS A 20 23.24 -24.50 16.17
C LYS A 20 22.80 -23.13 16.66
N ILE A 21 23.80 -22.32 16.99
CA ILE A 21 23.62 -20.92 17.36
C ILE A 21 24.44 -20.08 16.37
N PHE A 22 23.85 -18.97 15.91
CA PHE A 22 24.54 -18.02 15.04
C PHE A 22 24.49 -16.64 15.68
N GLY A 23 25.64 -15.98 15.73
CA GLY A 23 25.76 -14.57 16.10
C GLY A 23 25.86 -13.68 14.87
N TYR A 24 25.65 -12.37 15.07
CA TYR A 24 25.74 -11.37 14.02
C TYR A 24 26.94 -10.45 14.27
N PHE A 25 27.89 -10.46 13.34
CA PHE A 25 29.09 -9.60 13.36
C PHE A 25 28.99 -8.62 12.19
N GLY A 26 28.44 -7.45 12.45
CA GLY A 26 28.03 -6.49 11.42
C GLY A 26 26.90 -7.10 10.57
N LEU A 27 27.11 -7.26 9.27
CA LEU A 27 26.14 -7.87 8.34
C LEU A 27 26.32 -9.39 8.14
N LYS A 28 27.35 -9.97 8.76
CA LYS A 28 27.64 -11.40 8.60
C LYS A 28 27.03 -12.21 9.74
N ARG A 29 26.43 -13.33 9.39
CA ARG A 29 25.97 -14.35 10.34
C ARG A 29 27.01 -15.45 10.41
N GLU A 30 27.56 -15.70 11.60
CA GLU A 30 28.59 -16.72 11.85
C GLU A 30 28.14 -17.68 12.96
N GLU A 31 28.47 -18.94 12.83
CA GLU A 31 28.20 -19.96 13.85
C GLU A 31 29.05 -19.68 15.10
N ILE A 32 28.41 -19.64 16.26
CA ILE A 32 29.03 -19.39 17.55
C ILE A 32 28.76 -20.57 18.50
N GLU A 33 29.64 -20.77 19.46
CA GLU A 33 29.50 -21.86 20.43
C GLU A 33 28.70 -21.44 21.66
N GLU A 34 28.73 -20.17 22.02
CA GLU A 34 28.10 -19.60 23.22
C GLU A 34 27.54 -18.20 22.94
N ALA A 35 26.39 -17.89 23.54
CA ALA A 35 25.77 -16.57 23.51
C ALA A 35 25.50 -16.08 24.93
N GLN A 36 25.61 -14.77 25.15
CA GLN A 36 25.43 -14.12 26.44
C GLN A 36 24.18 -13.26 26.46
N ALA A 37 23.73 -12.90 27.67
CA ALA A 37 22.60 -11.99 27.84
C ALA A 37 22.86 -10.65 27.15
N GLY A 38 21.95 -10.24 26.29
CA GLY A 38 22.03 -9.03 25.44
C GLY A 38 22.45 -9.31 24.00
N ASP A 39 22.90 -10.52 23.67
CA ASP A 39 23.24 -10.89 22.30
C ASP A 39 22.01 -11.11 21.44
N LEU A 40 22.09 -10.66 20.17
CA LEU A 40 21.16 -11.02 19.13
C LEU A 40 21.65 -12.28 18.43
N ILE A 41 20.86 -13.35 18.48
CA ILE A 41 21.24 -14.65 17.95
C ILE A 41 20.15 -15.23 17.05
N ALA A 42 20.56 -16.09 16.11
CA ALA A 42 19.66 -17.01 15.42
C ALA A 42 19.92 -18.43 15.94
N VAL A 43 18.86 -19.18 16.18
CA VAL A 43 18.91 -20.52 16.73
C VAL A 43 18.25 -21.50 15.76
N SER A 44 18.84 -22.68 15.57
CA SER A 44 18.25 -23.75 14.76
C SER A 44 17.93 -24.98 15.62
N GLY A 45 16.99 -25.81 15.13
CA GLY A 45 16.49 -27.00 15.83
C GLY A 45 15.14 -26.79 16.50
N MET A 46 14.49 -25.65 16.28
CA MET A 46 13.13 -25.39 16.72
C MET A 46 12.21 -25.24 15.51
N GLU A 47 11.17 -26.02 15.46
CA GLU A 47 10.08 -25.92 14.50
C GLU A 47 8.91 -25.20 15.16
N ASP A 48 8.06 -24.55 14.36
CA ASP A 48 6.79 -23.96 14.83
C ASP A 48 6.97 -22.89 15.93
N ILE A 49 8.01 -22.03 15.79
CA ILE A 49 8.22 -20.87 16.65
C ILE A 49 7.66 -19.61 15.97
N ASN A 50 6.95 -18.78 16.75
CA ASN A 50 6.39 -17.52 16.31
C ASN A 50 7.00 -16.33 17.05
N VAL A 51 6.84 -15.14 16.48
CA VAL A 51 7.31 -13.90 17.10
C VAL A 51 6.54 -13.64 18.40
N GLY A 52 7.27 -13.21 19.46
CA GLY A 52 6.70 -12.96 20.79
C GLY A 52 6.68 -14.18 21.70
N GLU A 53 7.02 -15.37 21.21
CA GLU A 53 7.21 -16.57 22.03
C GLU A 53 8.56 -16.53 22.77
N THR A 54 8.64 -17.17 23.92
CA THR A 54 9.83 -17.17 24.76
C THR A 54 10.51 -18.52 24.79
N VAL A 55 11.83 -18.54 24.60
CA VAL A 55 12.68 -19.71 24.80
C VAL A 55 13.35 -19.61 26.15
N THR A 56 13.19 -20.62 26.99
CA THR A 56 13.73 -20.68 28.35
C THR A 56 14.56 -21.94 28.57
N PRO A 57 15.43 -21.96 29.59
CA PRO A 57 15.99 -23.22 30.09
C PRO A 57 14.88 -24.19 30.48
N HIS A 58 15.13 -25.48 30.33
CA HIS A 58 14.13 -26.51 30.63
C HIS A 58 13.63 -26.45 32.08
N ASP A 59 14.49 -26.00 33.01
CA ASP A 59 14.22 -25.93 34.44
C ASP A 59 13.51 -24.64 34.89
N HIS A 60 13.51 -23.58 34.06
CA HIS A 60 12.88 -22.31 34.33
C HIS A 60 11.92 -21.95 33.20
N ARG A 61 10.62 -21.97 33.49
CA ARG A 61 9.55 -21.77 32.50
C ARG A 61 8.83 -20.44 32.69
N ASP A 62 9.57 -19.38 32.94
CA ASP A 62 9.02 -18.04 33.12
C ASP A 62 9.07 -17.30 31.78
N PRO A 63 7.93 -17.08 31.10
CA PRO A 63 7.91 -16.34 29.85
C PRO A 63 8.16 -14.87 30.09
N LEU A 64 8.85 -14.21 29.14
CA LEU A 64 8.92 -12.77 29.10
C LEU A 64 7.54 -12.16 28.80
N PRO A 65 7.27 -10.93 29.25
CA PRO A 65 6.06 -10.21 28.88
C PRO A 65 5.91 -10.15 27.35
N VAL A 66 4.74 -10.51 26.85
CA VAL A 66 4.46 -10.46 25.41
C VAL A 66 4.48 -9.01 24.94
N LEU A 67 5.28 -8.73 23.93
CA LEU A 67 5.27 -7.42 23.27
C LEU A 67 3.92 -7.24 22.57
N ARG A 68 3.22 -6.17 22.89
CA ARG A 68 2.01 -5.78 22.16
C ARG A 68 2.44 -5.24 20.80
N ILE A 69 1.96 -5.86 19.77
CA ILE A 69 2.15 -5.40 18.40
C ILE A 69 0.86 -4.70 18.00
N ASP A 70 0.99 -3.53 17.37
CA ASP A 70 -0.17 -2.77 16.91
C ASP A 70 -0.97 -3.62 15.92
N GLU A 71 -2.27 -3.64 16.12
CA GLU A 71 -3.17 -4.34 15.24
C GLU A 71 -3.29 -3.63 13.90
N PRO A 72 -3.59 -4.38 12.82
CA PRO A 72 -3.82 -3.79 11.51
C PRO A 72 -4.91 -2.71 11.54
N THR A 73 -4.69 -1.64 10.82
CA THR A 73 -5.64 -0.50 10.69
C THR A 73 -6.20 -0.35 9.29
N LEU A 74 -5.50 -0.89 8.28
CA LEU A 74 -5.91 -0.90 6.88
C LEU A 74 -6.00 -2.32 6.35
N GLU A 75 -6.90 -2.52 5.40
CA GLU A 75 -7.05 -3.76 4.67
C GLU A 75 -7.24 -3.53 3.18
N MET A 76 -6.86 -4.51 2.39
CA MET A 76 -7.05 -4.57 0.94
C MET A 76 -7.46 -5.97 0.53
N THR A 77 -8.21 -6.09 -0.56
CA THR A 77 -8.47 -7.38 -1.17
C THR A 77 -7.38 -7.69 -2.19
N PHE A 78 -6.70 -8.82 -2.02
CA PHE A 78 -5.82 -9.42 -3.02
C PHE A 78 -6.58 -10.52 -3.73
N LYS A 79 -6.48 -10.62 -5.03
CA LYS A 79 -7.12 -11.67 -5.82
C LYS A 79 -6.29 -12.07 -7.02
N VAL A 80 -6.57 -13.24 -7.55
CA VAL A 80 -5.98 -13.71 -8.81
C VAL A 80 -6.33 -12.74 -9.92
N ASN A 81 -5.36 -12.41 -10.78
CA ASN A 81 -5.61 -11.59 -11.95
C ASN A 81 -6.50 -12.35 -12.94
N ASN A 82 -7.66 -11.79 -13.23
CA ASN A 82 -8.61 -12.28 -14.21
C ASN A 82 -8.88 -11.28 -15.35
N SER A 83 -7.97 -10.31 -15.52
CA SER A 83 -8.03 -9.34 -16.61
C SER A 83 -7.83 -10.04 -17.98
N PRO A 84 -8.15 -9.38 -19.09
CA PRO A 84 -7.84 -9.90 -20.44
C PRO A 84 -6.35 -10.12 -20.70
N PHE A 85 -5.47 -9.52 -19.90
CA PHE A 85 -4.01 -9.68 -20.00
C PHE A 85 -3.41 -10.65 -18.97
N ALA A 86 -4.26 -11.32 -18.18
CA ALA A 86 -3.82 -12.26 -17.17
C ALA A 86 -2.88 -13.35 -17.74
N GLY A 87 -1.78 -13.61 -17.00
CA GLY A 87 -0.80 -14.65 -17.33
C GLY A 87 0.15 -14.28 -18.47
N ARG A 88 0.24 -13.00 -18.86
CA ARG A 88 1.17 -12.57 -19.92
C ARG A 88 2.56 -12.19 -19.39
N GLU A 89 2.65 -11.68 -18.21
CA GLU A 89 3.89 -11.11 -17.66
C GLU A 89 4.38 -11.83 -16.41
N GLY A 90 3.49 -12.29 -15.52
CA GLY A 90 3.87 -12.96 -14.28
C GLY A 90 4.16 -14.44 -14.44
N ASP A 91 5.14 -14.95 -13.68
CA ASP A 91 5.46 -16.37 -13.58
C ASP A 91 4.53 -17.11 -12.60
N TYR A 92 4.07 -16.41 -11.56
CA TYR A 92 3.24 -16.94 -10.48
C TYR A 92 1.85 -16.31 -10.52
N VAL A 93 0.90 -17.00 -11.13
CA VAL A 93 -0.43 -16.45 -11.46
C VAL A 93 -1.59 -17.21 -10.81
N THR A 94 -1.33 -18.33 -10.13
CA THR A 94 -2.38 -19.19 -9.58
C THR A 94 -2.71 -18.83 -8.13
N ALA A 95 -3.96 -19.08 -7.73
CA ALA A 95 -4.43 -18.88 -6.36
C ALA A 95 -3.55 -19.61 -5.34
N ARG A 96 -3.14 -20.83 -5.63
CA ARG A 96 -2.28 -21.62 -4.75
C ARG A 96 -0.92 -20.96 -4.52
N GLN A 97 -0.28 -20.46 -5.57
CA GLN A 97 1.03 -19.79 -5.46
C GLN A 97 0.93 -18.50 -4.65
N ILE A 98 -0.13 -17.71 -4.87
CA ILE A 98 -0.39 -16.48 -4.12
C ILE A 98 -0.64 -16.81 -2.64
N GLN A 99 -1.46 -17.82 -2.34
CA GLN A 99 -1.72 -18.26 -0.96
C GLN A 99 -0.43 -18.70 -0.26
N GLU A 100 0.37 -19.58 -0.89
CA GLU A 100 1.64 -20.05 -0.33
C GLU A 100 2.61 -18.90 -0.04
N ARG A 101 2.63 -17.88 -0.91
CA ARG A 101 3.46 -16.68 -0.71
C ARG A 101 2.97 -15.80 0.45
N LEU A 102 1.65 -15.65 0.58
CA LEU A 102 1.05 -14.90 1.69
C LEU A 102 1.27 -15.64 3.02
N ASP A 103 1.12 -16.97 3.05
CA ASP A 103 1.39 -17.80 4.23
C ASP A 103 2.85 -17.67 4.67
N GLN A 104 3.79 -17.68 3.73
CA GLN A 104 5.21 -17.45 4.01
C GLN A 104 5.47 -16.06 4.61
N GLN A 105 4.73 -15.03 4.16
CA GLN A 105 4.85 -13.69 4.73
C GLN A 105 4.40 -13.64 6.19
N LEU A 106 3.34 -14.38 6.53
CA LEU A 106 2.81 -14.46 7.91
C LEU A 106 3.81 -15.07 8.90
N GLU A 107 4.74 -15.91 8.46
CA GLU A 107 5.78 -16.48 9.33
C GLU A 107 6.74 -15.41 9.89
N THR A 108 6.95 -14.35 9.15
CA THR A 108 7.92 -13.30 9.48
C THR A 108 7.28 -11.96 9.86
N ASP A 109 6.06 -11.72 9.43
CA ASP A 109 5.34 -10.45 9.62
C ASP A 109 4.13 -10.62 10.53
N VAL A 110 4.34 -10.39 11.81
CA VAL A 110 3.31 -10.53 12.86
C VAL A 110 2.21 -9.46 12.81
N SER A 111 2.43 -8.38 12.08
CA SER A 111 1.45 -7.30 11.93
C SER A 111 0.55 -7.47 10.71
N LEU A 112 0.81 -8.47 9.89
CA LEU A 112 -0.01 -8.82 8.74
C LEU A 112 -1.08 -9.84 9.15
N LYS A 113 -2.30 -9.68 8.64
CA LYS A 113 -3.35 -10.70 8.72
C LYS A 113 -3.84 -11.00 7.32
N VAL A 114 -4.01 -12.27 7.02
CA VAL A 114 -4.56 -12.75 5.75
C VAL A 114 -5.78 -13.61 6.07
N THR A 115 -6.92 -13.25 5.50
CA THR A 115 -8.18 -13.96 5.68
C THR A 115 -8.77 -14.29 4.32
N PRO A 116 -9.07 -15.55 4.00
CA PRO A 116 -9.76 -15.89 2.76
C PRO A 116 -11.14 -15.23 2.73
N THR A 117 -11.58 -14.85 1.54
CA THR A 117 -12.94 -14.31 1.33
C THR A 117 -13.88 -15.44 0.93
N ASP A 118 -15.18 -15.12 0.75
CA ASP A 118 -16.17 -16.07 0.21
C ASP A 118 -15.87 -16.47 -1.26
N GLN A 119 -15.01 -15.73 -1.93
CA GLN A 119 -14.53 -16.05 -3.29
C GLN A 119 -13.24 -16.88 -3.20
N PRO A 120 -13.13 -18.02 -3.91
CA PRO A 120 -12.03 -18.97 -3.73
C PRO A 120 -10.64 -18.44 -4.10
N ASP A 121 -10.58 -17.39 -4.93
CA ASP A 121 -9.32 -16.85 -5.46
C ASP A 121 -9.01 -15.44 -4.92
N SER A 122 -9.44 -15.16 -3.67
CA SER A 122 -9.39 -13.82 -3.11
C SER A 122 -9.17 -13.84 -1.59
N TRP A 123 -8.38 -12.89 -1.08
CA TRP A 123 -8.00 -12.74 0.32
C TRP A 123 -8.11 -11.29 0.76
N VAL A 124 -8.57 -11.09 1.98
CA VAL A 124 -8.41 -9.81 2.68
C VAL A 124 -7.05 -9.81 3.36
N VAL A 125 -6.22 -8.87 2.98
CA VAL A 125 -4.88 -8.67 3.55
C VAL A 125 -4.88 -7.37 4.35
N ALA A 126 -4.71 -7.49 5.66
CA ALA A 126 -4.75 -6.39 6.59
C ALA A 126 -3.35 -6.08 7.14
N GLY A 127 -2.97 -4.82 7.17
CA GLY A 127 -1.65 -4.35 7.58
C GLY A 127 -1.71 -3.05 8.40
N ARG A 128 -0.57 -2.63 8.92
CA ARG A 128 -0.46 -1.44 9.77
C ARG A 128 -0.70 -0.12 9.04
N GLY A 129 -0.56 -0.10 7.72
CA GLY A 129 -0.71 1.12 6.94
C GLY A 129 -0.50 0.89 5.43
N GLU A 130 -0.73 1.95 4.65
CA GLU A 130 -0.61 1.94 3.19
C GLU A 130 0.78 1.49 2.72
N LEU A 131 1.84 2.06 3.30
CA LEU A 131 3.23 1.73 2.94
C LEU A 131 3.54 0.25 3.19
N HIS A 132 3.07 -0.32 4.30
CA HIS A 132 3.28 -1.72 4.62
C HIS A 132 2.69 -2.65 3.55
N LEU A 133 1.45 -2.40 3.13
CA LEU A 133 0.78 -3.17 2.09
C LEU A 133 1.39 -2.93 0.70
N SER A 134 1.78 -1.69 0.38
CA SER A 134 2.45 -1.35 -0.89
C SER A 134 3.81 -2.06 -1.03
N ILE A 135 4.59 -2.16 0.05
CA ILE A 135 5.86 -2.88 0.06
C ILE A 135 5.63 -4.39 -0.19
N LEU A 136 4.61 -4.98 0.43
CA LEU A 136 4.26 -6.37 0.19
C LEU A 136 3.90 -6.61 -1.29
N ILE A 137 3.04 -5.77 -1.86
CA ILE A 137 2.65 -5.83 -3.27
C ILE A 137 3.85 -5.72 -4.19
N GLU A 138 4.72 -4.73 -3.95
CA GLU A 138 5.91 -4.50 -4.78
C GLU A 138 6.92 -5.65 -4.67
N ASN A 139 7.11 -6.24 -3.49
CA ASN A 139 7.96 -7.41 -3.32
C ASN A 139 7.40 -8.60 -4.10
N MET A 140 6.10 -8.88 -3.99
CA MET A 140 5.44 -9.94 -4.76
C MET A 140 5.59 -9.70 -6.27
N ARG A 141 5.39 -8.47 -6.74
CA ARG A 141 5.60 -8.11 -8.15
C ARG A 141 7.03 -8.41 -8.61
N ARG A 142 8.03 -8.00 -7.83
CA ARG A 142 9.47 -8.25 -8.15
C ARG A 142 9.85 -9.72 -8.12
N GLU A 143 9.15 -10.52 -7.34
CA GLU A 143 9.30 -11.97 -7.30
C GLU A 143 8.62 -12.67 -8.49
N GLY A 144 7.90 -11.94 -9.35
CA GLY A 144 7.21 -12.45 -10.54
C GLY A 144 5.76 -12.87 -10.30
N PHE A 145 5.14 -12.43 -9.21
CA PHE A 145 3.71 -12.66 -8.97
C PHE A 145 2.87 -11.66 -9.76
N GLU A 146 1.76 -12.16 -10.30
CA GLU A 146 0.72 -11.38 -10.96
C GLU A 146 -0.58 -11.53 -10.17
N LEU A 147 -1.18 -10.40 -9.80
CA LEU A 147 -2.39 -10.35 -8.98
C LEU A 147 -3.17 -9.06 -9.23
N GLN A 148 -4.39 -8.99 -8.69
CA GLN A 148 -5.17 -7.75 -8.62
C GLN A 148 -5.35 -7.35 -7.16
N VAL A 149 -5.34 -6.04 -6.89
CA VAL A 149 -5.54 -5.50 -5.55
C VAL A 149 -6.61 -4.40 -5.57
N SER A 150 -7.41 -4.36 -4.50
CA SER A 150 -8.44 -3.34 -4.31
C SER A 150 -7.85 -2.05 -3.71
N LYS A 151 -8.67 -1.01 -3.67
CA LYS A 151 -8.36 0.20 -2.91
C LYS A 151 -8.17 -0.12 -1.42
N PRO A 152 -7.17 0.48 -0.74
CA PRO A 152 -7.03 0.38 0.70
C PRO A 152 -8.26 0.94 1.43
N GLN A 153 -8.73 0.22 2.43
CA GLN A 153 -9.84 0.63 3.29
C GLN A 153 -9.42 0.54 4.75
N VAL A 154 -9.98 1.41 5.59
CA VAL A 154 -9.75 1.34 7.04
C VAL A 154 -10.60 0.27 7.67
N ILE A 155 -10.03 -0.44 8.63
CA ILE A 155 -10.73 -1.46 9.40
C ILE A 155 -11.64 -0.77 10.40
N LEU A 156 -12.96 -0.99 10.27
CA LEU A 156 -13.96 -0.47 11.18
C LEU A 156 -14.19 -1.45 12.32
N ARG A 157 -14.47 -0.94 13.52
CA ARG A 157 -14.80 -1.74 14.72
C ARG A 157 -16.03 -1.19 15.41
N GLU A 158 -16.82 -2.07 15.96
CA GLU A 158 -17.88 -1.70 16.88
C GLU A 158 -17.34 -1.69 18.31
N ILE A 159 -17.30 -0.54 18.94
CA ILE A 159 -16.83 -0.35 20.31
C ILE A 159 -18.00 0.24 21.11
N ASP A 160 -18.45 -0.47 22.14
CA ASP A 160 -19.59 -0.08 22.97
C ASP A 160 -20.86 0.24 22.15
N GLY A 161 -21.10 -0.51 21.07
CA GLY A 161 -22.26 -0.30 20.18
C GLY A 161 -22.09 0.89 19.20
N VAL A 162 -20.90 1.49 19.14
CA VAL A 162 -20.60 2.62 18.24
C VAL A 162 -19.61 2.19 17.17
N LEU A 163 -19.99 2.37 15.90
CA LEU A 163 -19.09 2.13 14.79
C LEU A 163 -17.91 3.11 14.84
N SER A 164 -16.71 2.60 15.00
CA SER A 164 -15.49 3.36 15.22
C SER A 164 -14.48 3.10 14.12
N GLU A 165 -13.65 4.09 13.81
CA GLU A 165 -12.58 4.04 12.84
C GLU A 165 -11.23 4.37 13.51
N PRO A 166 -10.10 3.87 12.96
CA PRO A 166 -8.78 4.19 13.50
C PRO A 166 -8.43 5.67 13.24
N PHE A 167 -7.81 6.28 14.25
CA PHE A 167 -7.23 7.61 14.18
C PHE A 167 -5.72 7.53 14.33
N GLU A 168 -5.03 8.38 13.60
CA GLU A 168 -3.59 8.48 13.60
C GLU A 168 -3.14 9.82 14.17
N ARG A 169 -2.09 9.77 14.98
CA ARG A 169 -1.36 10.94 15.41
C ARG A 169 -0.36 11.29 14.32
N VAL A 170 -0.54 12.45 13.71
CA VAL A 170 0.27 12.95 12.61
C VAL A 170 1.16 14.08 13.14
N GLN A 171 2.46 13.95 12.95
CA GLN A 171 3.44 14.97 13.28
C GLN A 171 4.14 15.43 12.01
N CYS A 172 4.05 16.71 11.71
CA CYS A 172 4.70 17.33 10.55
C CYS A 172 5.69 18.38 10.98
N GLU A 173 6.82 18.47 10.28
CA GLU A 173 7.73 19.63 10.33
C GLU A 173 7.82 20.21 8.94
N VAL A 174 7.45 21.47 8.79
CA VAL A 174 7.34 22.14 7.48
C VAL A 174 7.95 23.53 7.54
N PRO A 175 8.45 24.07 6.41
CA PRO A 175 8.76 25.48 6.30
C PRO A 175 7.54 26.31 6.68
N SER A 176 7.73 27.37 7.47
CA SER A 176 6.61 28.14 8.02
C SER A 176 5.70 28.74 6.94
N GLU A 177 6.24 28.99 5.76
CA GLU A 177 5.46 29.44 4.59
C GLU A 177 4.45 28.39 4.08
N ASN A 178 4.72 27.10 4.29
CA ASN A 178 3.84 25.99 3.89
C ASN A 178 2.86 25.55 4.98
N ALA A 179 3.04 26.00 6.22
CA ALA A 179 2.24 25.55 7.35
C ALA A 179 0.74 25.77 7.15
N GLY A 180 0.35 26.92 6.57
CA GLY A 180 -1.06 27.23 6.29
C GLY A 180 -1.72 26.24 5.32
N ALA A 181 -1.03 25.88 4.24
CA ALA A 181 -1.53 24.90 3.28
C ALA A 181 -1.71 23.50 3.89
N VAL A 182 -0.74 23.09 4.73
CA VAL A 182 -0.82 21.79 5.42
C VAL A 182 -1.96 21.78 6.44
N ILE A 183 -2.16 22.85 7.20
CA ILE A 183 -3.28 22.99 8.16
C ILE A 183 -4.63 22.89 7.43
N GLU A 184 -4.78 23.60 6.32
CA GLU A 184 -6.00 23.56 5.50
C GLU A 184 -6.24 22.16 4.94
N SER A 185 -5.22 21.52 4.38
CA SER A 185 -5.33 20.18 3.80
C SER A 185 -5.69 19.12 4.84
N LEU A 186 -5.04 19.10 6.02
CA LEU A 186 -5.39 18.18 7.11
C LEU A 186 -6.76 18.48 7.71
N GLY A 187 -7.15 19.75 7.81
CA GLY A 187 -8.49 20.15 8.24
C GLY A 187 -9.60 19.67 7.29
N ALA A 188 -9.37 19.76 5.97
CA ALA A 188 -10.29 19.20 4.97
C ALA A 188 -10.45 17.68 5.11
N ARG A 189 -9.42 16.99 5.59
CA ARG A 189 -9.40 15.55 5.90
C ARG A 189 -9.91 15.21 7.30
N LYS A 190 -10.55 16.18 7.97
CA LYS A 190 -11.12 16.08 9.32
C LYS A 190 -10.06 15.85 10.40
N GLY A 191 -8.84 16.34 10.16
CA GLY A 191 -7.80 16.41 11.16
C GLY A 191 -8.10 17.47 12.21
N GLU A 192 -7.90 17.11 13.46
CA GLU A 192 -7.97 18.01 14.63
C GLU A 192 -6.54 18.42 15.00
N MET A 193 -6.26 19.71 14.98
CA MET A 193 -4.95 20.22 15.37
C MET A 193 -4.81 20.15 16.90
N LEU A 194 -3.81 19.43 17.38
CA LEU A 194 -3.51 19.26 18.80
C LEU A 194 -2.48 20.28 19.28
N ASP A 195 -1.48 20.57 18.45
CA ASP A 195 -0.39 21.48 18.82
C ASP A 195 0.26 22.10 17.59
N MET A 196 0.81 23.30 17.77
CA MET A 196 1.58 24.02 16.77
C MET A 196 2.72 24.79 17.43
N MET A 197 3.95 24.54 16.98
CA MET A 197 5.14 25.22 17.48
C MET A 197 6.00 25.68 16.31
N THR A 198 6.30 26.99 16.29
CA THR A 198 7.24 27.56 15.32
C THR A 198 8.62 27.69 15.98
N THR A 199 9.64 27.17 15.29
CA THR A 199 11.02 27.22 15.74
C THR A 199 11.74 28.46 15.17
N ASP A 200 12.80 28.89 15.85
CA ASP A 200 13.60 30.05 15.41
C ASP A 200 14.28 29.85 14.03
N ASN A 201 14.35 28.59 13.58
CA ASN A 201 14.95 28.23 12.28
C ASN A 201 13.98 28.35 11.10
N GLY A 202 12.79 28.93 11.28
CA GLY A 202 11.78 29.09 10.23
C GLY A 202 11.01 27.81 9.88
N LEU A 203 11.08 26.80 10.75
CA LEU A 203 10.27 25.58 10.66
C LEU A 203 9.08 25.66 11.60
N THR A 204 7.96 25.08 11.18
CA THR A 204 6.77 24.92 12.03
C THR A 204 6.49 23.44 12.21
N ARG A 205 6.40 23.02 13.48
CA ARG A 205 5.95 21.68 13.87
C ARG A 205 4.46 21.72 14.11
N LEU A 206 3.74 20.78 13.51
CA LEU A 206 2.30 20.61 13.62
C LEU A 206 2.01 19.21 14.14
N ILE A 207 1.08 19.10 15.07
CA ILE A 207 0.58 17.80 15.56
C ILE A 207 -0.93 17.77 15.37
N PHE A 208 -1.39 16.73 14.68
CA PHE A 208 -2.79 16.50 14.36
C PHE A 208 -3.24 15.11 14.82
N MET A 209 -4.53 14.98 15.09
CA MET A 209 -5.25 13.73 15.18
C MET A 209 -6.13 13.63 13.94
N VAL A 210 -5.91 12.61 13.09
CA VAL A 210 -6.55 12.50 11.78
C VAL A 210 -7.16 11.11 11.63
N PRO A 211 -8.40 10.97 11.10
CA PRO A 211 -8.91 9.65 10.72
C PRO A 211 -7.96 8.97 9.73
N ALA A 212 -7.58 7.71 9.99
CA ALA A 212 -6.59 6.99 9.17
C ALA A 212 -6.95 6.96 7.68
N ARG A 213 -8.25 6.90 7.31
CA ARG A 213 -8.69 7.01 5.92
C ARG A 213 -8.37 8.36 5.28
N GLY A 214 -8.16 9.41 6.07
CA GLY A 214 -7.69 10.72 5.61
C GLY A 214 -6.21 10.75 5.30
N MET A 215 -5.44 9.79 5.81
CA MET A 215 -4.01 9.68 5.58
C MET A 215 -3.67 8.87 4.32
N ILE A 216 -4.61 8.09 3.80
CA ILE A 216 -4.41 7.36 2.54
C ILE A 216 -4.08 8.37 1.44
N GLY A 217 -2.89 8.22 0.86
CA GLY A 217 -2.38 9.09 -0.19
C GLY A 217 -1.87 10.46 0.24
N TYR A 218 -2.00 10.81 1.50
CA TYR A 218 -1.64 12.15 1.97
C TYR A 218 -0.15 12.45 1.84
N THR A 219 0.71 11.46 2.01
CA THR A 219 2.17 11.64 1.94
C THR A 219 2.62 12.24 0.61
N THR A 220 2.05 11.79 -0.50
CA THR A 220 2.36 12.32 -1.86
C THR A 220 1.91 13.78 -2.00
N GLU A 221 0.69 14.09 -1.55
CA GLU A 221 0.15 15.46 -1.54
C GLU A 221 1.00 16.37 -0.65
N PHE A 222 1.34 15.91 0.55
CA PHE A 222 2.19 16.63 1.50
C PHE A 222 3.57 16.95 0.93
N MET A 223 4.23 15.97 0.29
CA MET A 223 5.52 16.20 -0.36
C MET A 223 5.43 17.22 -1.49
N SER A 224 4.35 17.20 -2.27
CA SER A 224 4.10 18.18 -3.31
C SER A 224 3.90 19.59 -2.73
N MET A 225 3.06 19.74 -1.71
CA MET A 225 2.78 21.02 -1.04
C MET A 225 4.02 21.64 -0.40
N THR A 226 4.88 20.79 0.18
CA THR A 226 6.11 21.23 0.86
C THR A 226 7.33 21.25 -0.06
N ARG A 227 7.16 20.98 -1.36
CA ARG A 227 8.25 20.87 -2.35
C ARG A 227 9.36 19.91 -1.93
N GLY A 228 9.00 18.85 -1.17
CA GLY A 228 9.92 17.85 -0.63
C GLY A 228 10.69 18.27 0.62
N TYR A 229 10.49 19.48 1.15
CA TYR A 229 11.18 19.95 2.37
C TYR A 229 10.48 19.58 3.66
N GLY A 230 9.22 19.13 3.60
CA GLY A 230 8.47 18.72 4.78
C GLY A 230 8.84 17.32 5.25
N ILE A 231 8.77 17.12 6.55
CA ILE A 231 8.90 15.81 7.20
C ILE A 231 7.54 15.46 7.80
N ILE A 232 7.04 14.27 7.52
CA ILE A 232 5.79 13.77 8.07
C ILE A 232 5.98 12.38 8.67
N ASN A 233 5.46 12.20 9.87
CA ASN A 233 5.35 10.92 10.55
C ASN A 233 3.92 10.75 11.06
N HIS A 234 3.37 9.57 10.91
CA HIS A 234 2.04 9.25 11.43
C HIS A 234 2.04 7.84 12.00
N THR A 235 1.33 7.68 13.10
CA THR A 235 1.21 6.41 13.83
C THR A 235 -0.22 6.23 14.31
N PHE A 236 -0.68 4.98 14.36
CA PHE A 236 -1.96 4.67 14.99
C PHE A 236 -1.97 5.13 16.44
N GLU A 237 -3.04 5.78 16.88
CA GLU A 237 -3.21 6.23 18.26
C GLU A 237 -4.38 5.47 18.92
N GLU A 238 -5.59 5.60 18.38
CA GLU A 238 -6.78 5.00 18.98
C GLU A 238 -7.93 4.84 17.98
N PHE A 239 -8.95 4.08 18.36
CA PHE A 239 -10.23 4.08 17.66
C PHE A 239 -11.17 5.13 18.23
N ARG A 240 -11.82 5.90 17.36
CA ARG A 240 -12.84 6.89 17.72
C ARG A 240 -14.11 6.65 16.91
N PRO A 241 -15.28 7.16 17.36
CA PRO A 241 -16.50 7.12 16.57
C PRO A 241 -16.26 7.62 15.15
N ARG A 242 -16.78 6.86 14.16
CA ARG A 242 -16.61 7.18 12.74
C ARG A 242 -17.16 8.57 12.41
N VAL A 243 -16.32 9.40 11.79
CA VAL A 243 -16.71 10.73 11.31
C VAL A 243 -17.68 10.60 10.14
N LYS A 244 -18.87 11.21 10.27
CA LYS A 244 -19.90 11.22 9.22
C LYS A 244 -19.55 12.26 8.14
N ALA A 245 -18.45 12.04 7.42
CA ALA A 245 -18.04 12.89 6.30
C ALA A 245 -17.35 12.02 5.25
N GLN A 246 -17.47 12.40 4.00
CA GLN A 246 -16.64 11.82 2.96
C GLN A 246 -15.24 12.44 3.07
N ILE A 247 -14.23 11.61 3.23
CA ILE A 247 -12.84 12.04 3.36
C ILE A 247 -12.05 11.34 2.27
N GLY A 248 -11.29 12.13 1.48
CA GLY A 248 -10.51 11.59 0.38
C GLY A 248 -11.38 11.07 -0.78
N GLY A 249 -10.76 10.29 -1.63
CA GLY A 249 -11.39 9.74 -2.84
C GLY A 249 -11.18 10.62 -4.06
N ARG A 250 -11.29 10.00 -5.22
CA ARG A 250 -11.22 10.67 -6.52
C ARG A 250 -12.42 11.58 -6.70
N ARG A 251 -12.21 12.84 -7.06
CA ARG A 251 -13.27 13.80 -7.38
C ARG A 251 -13.72 13.66 -8.82
N ASN A 252 -12.76 13.37 -9.71
CA ASN A 252 -13.00 13.27 -11.14
C ASN A 252 -13.25 11.82 -11.54
N GLY A 253 -13.93 11.61 -12.67
CA GLY A 253 -14.15 10.29 -13.24
C GLY A 253 -12.89 9.73 -13.90
N ALA A 254 -12.97 8.50 -14.38
CA ALA A 254 -11.95 7.85 -15.19
C ALA A 254 -12.26 7.97 -16.69
N LEU A 255 -11.21 7.98 -17.49
CA LEU A 255 -11.27 7.65 -18.92
C LEU A 255 -11.09 6.14 -19.06
N ILE A 256 -12.08 5.46 -19.63
CA ILE A 256 -12.13 3.99 -19.74
C ILE A 256 -12.06 3.60 -21.19
N SER A 257 -11.16 2.67 -21.54
CA SER A 257 -11.05 2.17 -22.91
C SER A 257 -12.30 1.38 -23.31
N MET A 258 -12.82 1.67 -24.50
CA MET A 258 -13.97 0.95 -25.08
C MET A 258 -13.57 -0.24 -25.95
N ASP A 259 -12.31 -0.31 -26.35
CA ASP A 259 -11.81 -1.32 -27.29
C ASP A 259 -10.49 -1.92 -26.79
N GLN A 260 -10.21 -3.13 -27.25
CA GLN A 260 -8.90 -3.77 -27.13
C GLN A 260 -8.01 -3.36 -28.31
N GLY A 261 -6.74 -3.06 -28.05
CA GLY A 261 -5.75 -2.72 -29.08
C GLY A 261 -4.58 -1.92 -28.52
N GLN A 262 -3.90 -1.21 -29.39
CA GLN A 262 -2.79 -0.33 -29.00
C GLN A 262 -3.24 1.13 -28.98
N ALA A 263 -2.86 1.85 -27.91
CA ALA A 263 -3.10 3.28 -27.81
C ALA A 263 -2.36 4.03 -28.92
N THR A 264 -3.05 4.92 -29.64
CA THR A 264 -2.47 5.69 -30.73
C THR A 264 -2.21 7.13 -30.34
N SER A 265 -1.13 7.72 -30.85
CA SER A 265 -0.84 9.15 -30.64
C SER A 265 -2.01 10.04 -31.09
N TYR A 266 -2.68 9.66 -32.18
CA TYR A 266 -3.83 10.40 -32.70
C TYR A 266 -5.01 10.41 -31.72
N ALA A 267 -5.34 9.27 -31.12
CA ALA A 267 -6.42 9.18 -30.15
C ALA A 267 -6.05 9.91 -28.84
N ILE A 268 -4.82 9.75 -28.35
CA ILE A 268 -4.32 10.42 -27.15
C ILE A 268 -4.45 11.93 -27.27
N ILE A 269 -3.95 12.52 -28.37
CA ILE A 269 -4.03 13.97 -28.62
C ILE A 269 -5.49 14.45 -28.61
N ASN A 270 -6.40 13.69 -29.24
CA ASN A 270 -7.83 14.05 -29.29
C ASN A 270 -8.54 13.93 -27.93
N LEU A 271 -7.95 13.21 -26.97
CA LEU A 271 -8.50 13.03 -25.62
C LEU A 271 -7.95 14.03 -24.62
N GLU A 272 -6.91 14.79 -24.95
CA GLU A 272 -6.28 15.77 -24.04
C GLU A 272 -7.26 16.84 -23.52
N ASP A 273 -8.23 17.26 -24.33
CA ASP A 273 -9.28 18.18 -23.90
C ASP A 273 -10.28 17.57 -22.89
N ARG A 274 -10.30 16.24 -22.75
CA ARG A 274 -11.22 15.51 -21.89
C ARG A 274 -10.61 15.12 -20.56
N GLY A 275 -9.28 15.09 -20.47
CA GLY A 275 -8.61 14.70 -19.24
C GLY A 275 -7.12 14.46 -19.39
N VAL A 276 -6.54 13.85 -18.37
CA VAL A 276 -5.12 13.51 -18.30
C VAL A 276 -4.95 12.04 -18.66
N ASN A 277 -4.14 11.77 -19.69
CA ASN A 277 -3.87 10.41 -20.15
C ASN A 277 -2.77 9.74 -19.31
N PHE A 278 -2.90 8.42 -19.09
CA PHE A 278 -1.93 7.58 -18.38
C PHE A 278 -1.09 6.71 -19.30
N MET A 279 -1.47 6.56 -20.56
CA MET A 279 -0.88 5.63 -21.51
C MET A 279 0.09 6.30 -22.46
N GLU A 280 1.21 5.64 -22.73
CA GLU A 280 2.09 5.99 -23.83
C GLU A 280 1.54 5.46 -25.16
N PRO A 281 1.86 6.12 -26.30
CA PRO A 281 1.53 5.55 -27.62
C PRO A 281 2.14 4.16 -27.80
N GLY A 282 1.35 3.23 -28.31
CA GLY A 282 1.77 1.84 -28.50
C GLY A 282 1.50 0.92 -27.31
N THR A 283 1.08 1.46 -26.16
CA THR A 283 0.67 0.64 -25.02
C THR A 283 -0.55 -0.20 -25.38
N GLU A 284 -0.51 -1.48 -25.10
CA GLU A 284 -1.67 -2.36 -25.25
C GLU A 284 -2.72 -2.04 -24.18
N VAL A 285 -3.98 -1.99 -24.59
CA VAL A 285 -5.13 -1.74 -23.71
C VAL A 285 -6.23 -2.73 -24.00
N TYR A 286 -7.11 -2.96 -23.04
CA TYR A 286 -8.31 -3.79 -23.21
C TYR A 286 -9.59 -3.01 -22.86
N GLU A 287 -10.72 -3.52 -23.27
CA GLU A 287 -12.03 -2.95 -22.95
C GLU A 287 -12.25 -2.94 -21.42
N GLY A 288 -12.57 -1.79 -20.86
CA GLY A 288 -12.72 -1.58 -19.42
C GLY A 288 -11.46 -1.13 -18.68
N MET A 289 -10.29 -1.08 -19.35
CA MET A 289 -9.06 -0.58 -18.76
C MET A 289 -9.13 0.94 -18.54
N ILE A 290 -8.74 1.39 -17.35
CA ILE A 290 -8.61 2.82 -17.06
C ILE A 290 -7.36 3.35 -17.76
N VAL A 291 -7.56 4.33 -18.63
CA VAL A 291 -6.49 4.90 -19.48
C VAL A 291 -6.19 6.36 -19.17
N GLY A 292 -6.95 6.97 -18.27
CA GLY A 292 -6.73 8.36 -17.86
C GLY A 292 -7.71 8.85 -16.80
N GLU A 293 -7.49 10.07 -16.33
CA GLU A 293 -8.38 10.80 -15.44
C GLU A 293 -9.25 11.77 -16.27
N HIS A 294 -10.57 11.67 -16.10
CA HIS A 294 -11.49 12.60 -16.75
C HIS A 294 -11.45 13.96 -16.06
N ASN A 295 -11.73 15.04 -16.78
CA ASN A 295 -11.79 16.40 -16.21
C ASN A 295 -13.16 16.73 -15.57
N ARG A 296 -14.09 15.76 -15.53
CA ARG A 296 -15.42 15.87 -14.89
C ARG A 296 -15.63 14.74 -13.90
N GLU A 297 -16.63 14.84 -13.06
CA GLU A 297 -16.92 13.86 -11.99
C GLU A 297 -17.36 12.48 -12.50
N ASN A 298 -17.94 12.39 -13.71
CA ASN A 298 -18.42 11.15 -14.29
C ASN A 298 -17.33 10.43 -15.09
N ASP A 299 -17.36 9.10 -15.09
CA ASP A 299 -16.54 8.27 -15.96
C ASP A 299 -16.94 8.45 -17.42
N LEU A 300 -15.97 8.34 -18.31
CA LEU A 300 -16.15 8.48 -19.74
C LEU A 300 -15.47 7.33 -20.49
N THR A 301 -16.27 6.57 -21.24
CA THR A 301 -15.73 5.56 -22.16
C THR A 301 -15.18 6.22 -23.40
N VAL A 302 -13.95 5.89 -23.77
CA VAL A 302 -13.21 6.54 -24.86
C VAL A 302 -12.56 5.51 -25.79
N ASN A 303 -12.38 5.89 -27.04
CA ASN A 303 -11.63 5.08 -28.00
C ASN A 303 -10.18 5.58 -28.08
N ILE A 304 -9.28 4.95 -27.32
CA ILE A 304 -7.85 5.28 -27.30
C ILE A 304 -7.06 4.56 -28.40
N THR A 305 -7.68 3.58 -29.07
CA THR A 305 -7.05 2.78 -30.14
C THR A 305 -7.32 3.33 -31.55
N LYS A 306 -8.12 4.41 -31.64
CA LYS A 306 -8.54 5.00 -32.91
C LYS A 306 -7.35 5.48 -33.73
N ALA A 307 -7.16 4.93 -34.92
CA ALA A 307 -6.16 5.37 -35.86
C ALA A 307 -6.66 6.56 -36.70
N LYS A 308 -5.72 7.41 -37.15
CA LYS A 308 -6.02 8.46 -38.12
C LYS A 308 -6.40 7.80 -39.47
N HIS A 309 -7.60 8.06 -39.97
CA HIS A 309 -7.96 7.65 -41.34
C HIS A 309 -7.03 8.35 -42.34
N GLN A 310 -6.35 7.55 -43.15
CA GLN A 310 -5.62 8.07 -44.30
C GLN A 310 -6.62 8.56 -45.34
N THR A 311 -6.77 9.86 -45.50
CA THR A 311 -7.52 10.43 -46.62
C THR A 311 -6.53 10.78 -47.71
N ASN A 312 -6.82 10.35 -48.96
CA ASN A 312 -5.99 10.67 -50.13
C ASN A 312 -6.01 12.16 -50.54
N VAL A 313 -6.72 13.00 -49.81
CA VAL A 313 -6.77 14.46 -50.02
C VAL A 313 -5.61 15.12 -49.27
N ARG A 314 -4.52 15.38 -50.00
CA ARG A 314 -3.47 16.30 -49.54
C ARG A 314 -4.06 17.72 -49.51
N SER A 315 -4.59 18.17 -48.36
CA SER A 315 -4.81 19.59 -48.17
C SER A 315 -3.45 20.27 -48.00
N ALA A 316 -3.21 21.29 -48.80
CA ALA A 316 -1.96 22.12 -48.76
C ALA A 316 -1.87 22.96 -47.46
N THR A 317 -2.77 22.80 -46.52
CA THR A 317 -2.72 23.42 -45.20
C THR A 317 -1.81 22.56 -44.31
N LYS A 318 -0.66 23.22 -44.01
CA LYS A 318 0.36 22.83 -43.05
C LYS A 318 -0.21 21.85 -41.97
N ASP A 319 0.25 20.60 -41.99
CA ASP A 319 0.12 19.71 -40.85
C ASP A 319 0.74 20.44 -39.65
N GLN A 320 -0.07 21.08 -38.83
CA GLN A 320 0.38 21.57 -37.54
C GLN A 320 0.87 20.34 -36.78
N THR A 321 2.16 20.33 -36.49
CA THR A 321 2.76 19.33 -35.63
C THR A 321 2.07 19.47 -34.26
N GLN A 322 1.02 18.71 -34.01
CA GLN A 322 0.37 18.67 -32.73
C GLN A 322 1.35 18.03 -31.75
N THR A 323 1.78 18.79 -30.77
CA THR A 323 2.66 18.31 -29.69
C THR A 323 1.77 17.57 -28.70
N MET A 324 2.04 16.30 -28.50
CA MET A 324 1.35 15.49 -27.49
C MET A 324 1.85 15.85 -26.08
N ASN A 325 0.97 16.02 -25.13
CA ASN A 325 1.33 16.18 -23.73
C ASN A 325 1.93 14.88 -23.18
N ARG A 326 2.88 15.02 -22.26
CA ARG A 326 3.47 13.86 -21.62
C ARG A 326 2.41 13.14 -20.77
N PRO A 327 2.23 11.81 -20.94
CA PRO A 327 1.29 11.06 -20.12
C PRO A 327 1.73 11.04 -18.65
N ARG A 328 0.78 11.00 -17.75
CA ARG A 328 1.02 10.81 -16.33
C ARG A 328 1.13 9.32 -16.02
N ILE A 329 2.34 8.81 -15.90
CA ILE A 329 2.56 7.42 -15.49
C ILE A 329 2.39 7.35 -13.98
N LEU A 330 1.42 6.55 -13.53
CA LEU A 330 1.13 6.37 -12.11
C LEU A 330 2.11 5.39 -11.46
N THR A 331 2.59 5.73 -10.28
CA THR A 331 3.24 4.76 -9.39
C THR A 331 2.19 3.82 -8.77
N LEU A 332 2.63 2.75 -8.10
CA LEU A 332 1.70 1.85 -7.39
C LEU A 332 0.84 2.61 -6.39
N GLU A 333 1.46 3.45 -5.57
CA GLU A 333 0.77 4.26 -4.56
C GLU A 333 -0.23 5.22 -5.20
N GLU A 334 0.16 5.91 -6.27
CA GLU A 334 -0.74 6.81 -7.01
C GLU A 334 -1.92 6.04 -7.64
N ALA A 335 -1.69 4.84 -8.16
CA ALA A 335 -2.74 3.99 -8.71
C ALA A 335 -3.74 3.54 -7.64
N LEU A 336 -3.24 3.08 -6.47
CA LEU A 336 -4.07 2.68 -5.33
C LEU A 336 -4.91 3.84 -4.78
N GLN A 337 -4.39 5.07 -4.84
CA GLN A 337 -5.13 6.27 -4.44
C GLN A 337 -6.17 6.69 -5.46
N PHE A 338 -5.86 6.48 -6.74
CA PHE A 338 -6.71 6.90 -7.86
C PHE A 338 -7.98 6.06 -7.98
N ILE A 339 -7.90 4.74 -7.78
CA ILE A 339 -9.03 3.84 -7.98
C ILE A 339 -10.18 4.08 -6.99
N ASN A 340 -11.40 3.76 -7.41
CA ASN A 340 -12.60 3.70 -6.58
C ASN A 340 -12.81 2.29 -6.01
N ASP A 341 -13.84 2.12 -5.16
CA ASP A 341 -14.11 0.86 -4.45
C ASP A 341 -14.50 -0.31 -5.39
N ASP A 342 -14.99 0.00 -6.58
CA ASP A 342 -15.38 -0.95 -7.64
C ASP A 342 -14.27 -1.20 -8.68
N GLU A 343 -13.12 -0.59 -8.49
CA GLU A 343 -11.97 -0.68 -9.40
C GLU A 343 -10.81 -1.45 -8.74
N LEU A 344 -9.91 -1.97 -9.56
CA LEU A 344 -8.77 -2.77 -9.12
C LEU A 344 -7.49 -2.25 -9.79
N VAL A 345 -6.36 -2.45 -9.11
CA VAL A 345 -5.03 -2.30 -9.71
C VAL A 345 -4.52 -3.67 -10.10
N GLU A 346 -4.16 -3.82 -11.36
CA GLU A 346 -3.47 -5.00 -11.88
C GLU A 346 -1.98 -4.85 -11.62
N VAL A 347 -1.40 -5.84 -10.96
CA VAL A 347 0.01 -5.90 -10.58
C VAL A 347 0.68 -6.99 -11.41
N THR A 348 1.65 -6.60 -12.24
CA THR A 348 2.35 -7.49 -13.18
C THR A 348 3.86 -7.27 -13.15
#